data_5b95b12b2e6cc5ddfbd67537465e953a
#
_entry.id   5b95b12b2e6cc5ddfbd67537465e953a
#
_cell.length_a   1.000
_cell.length_b   1.000
_cell.length_c   1.000
_cell.angle_alpha   90.00
_cell.angle_beta   90.00
_cell.angle_gamma   90.00
#
_symmetry.space_group_name_H-M   'P 1'
#
loop_
_entity.id
_entity.type
_entity.pdbx_description
1 polymer ?
#
loop_
_entity_poly.entity_id
_entity_poly.type
_entity_poly.pdbx_seq_one_letter_code
_entity_poly.pdbx_strand_id
1 'polypeptide(L)'
;SGTIKILNNSIDFSLKSQNDKLRAKKIGIIYQDNNLLNDFTVIENVYLARLSLEENKEKAILDAKKLIKKLGLSNRENHLSSELSGGEMQRVAIARALINSPDIILADEPTGSLDMKNAKEVFKILLKLKNKNRLIIFATHNRFFANMADCKIELISGKIRKSTNARIR
;
A
#
# COMPACT_ATOMS: atom_id res chain seq x y z
N SER A 1 -16.38 -1.01 22.23
CA SER A 1 -15.34 -1.86 22.82
C SER A 1 -15.06 -3.02 21.89
N GLY A 2 -13.81 -3.48 21.84
CA GLY A 2 -13.39 -4.59 20.99
C GLY A 2 -11.90 -4.83 21.12
N THR A 3 -11.42 -5.96 20.58
CA THR A 3 -10.00 -6.30 20.53
C THR A 3 -9.56 -6.42 19.07
N ILE A 4 -8.36 -5.95 18.78
CA ILE A 4 -7.73 -6.11 17.47
C ILE A 4 -6.48 -6.97 17.65
N LYS A 5 -6.34 -7.99 16.79
CA LYS A 5 -5.12 -8.80 16.70
C LYS A 5 -4.54 -8.66 15.30
N ILE A 6 -3.23 -8.41 15.23
CA ILE A 6 -2.48 -8.33 13.97
C ILE A 6 -1.37 -9.37 14.04
N LEU A 7 -1.37 -10.36 13.13
CA LEU A 7 -0.39 -11.44 13.08
C LEU A 7 -0.19 -12.10 14.47
N ASN A 8 -1.29 -12.46 15.11
CA ASN A 8 -1.36 -13.05 16.46
C ASN A 8 -0.95 -12.13 17.63
N ASN A 9 -0.56 -10.89 17.38
CA ASN A 9 -0.28 -9.91 18.42
C ASN A 9 -1.55 -9.12 18.76
N SER A 10 -1.96 -9.12 20.03
CA SER A 10 -3.02 -8.23 20.51
C SER A 10 -2.51 -6.79 20.52
N ILE A 11 -3.32 -5.87 20.00
CA ILE A 11 -3.00 -4.45 19.99
C ILE A 11 -3.47 -3.82 21.29
N ASP A 12 -2.54 -3.32 22.09
CA ASP A 12 -2.82 -2.48 23.24
C ASP A 12 -2.73 -1.01 22.83
N PHE A 13 -3.87 -0.34 22.77
CA PHE A 13 -3.95 1.06 22.34
C PHE A 13 -3.23 2.05 23.26
N SER A 14 -2.87 1.65 24.48
CA SER A 14 -2.07 2.47 25.40
C SER A 14 -0.59 2.53 24.99
N LEU A 15 -0.09 1.53 24.27
CA LEU A 15 1.32 1.36 23.91
C LEU A 15 1.65 1.97 22.54
N LYS A 16 1.53 3.29 22.39
CA LYS A 16 1.72 4.00 21.11
C LYS A 16 3.02 3.62 20.39
N SER A 17 4.17 3.68 21.07
CA SER A 17 5.48 3.42 20.44
C SER A 17 5.62 1.99 19.90
N GLN A 18 5.07 0.98 20.59
CA GLN A 18 5.07 -0.40 20.12
C GLN A 18 4.15 -0.58 18.91
N ASN A 19 2.98 0.05 18.95
CA ASN A 19 2.03 0.02 17.85
C ASN A 19 2.59 0.72 16.60
N ASP A 20 3.32 1.83 16.76
CA ASP A 20 3.95 2.55 15.65
C ASP A 20 5.05 1.70 15.00
N LYS A 21 5.90 1.03 15.78
CA LYS A 21 6.90 0.10 15.28
C LYS A 21 6.26 -1.11 14.57
N LEU A 22 5.22 -1.69 15.15
CA LEU A 22 4.48 -2.79 14.53
C LEU A 22 3.87 -2.35 13.20
N ARG A 23 3.22 -1.18 13.16
CA ARG A 23 2.63 -0.59 11.95
C ARG A 23 3.68 -0.36 10.89
N ALA A 24 4.78 0.33 11.22
CA ALA A 24 5.85 0.62 10.29
C ALA A 24 6.48 -0.64 9.69
N LYS A 25 6.60 -1.71 10.46
CA LYS A 25 7.22 -2.98 10.03
C LYS A 25 6.26 -3.91 9.28
N LYS A 26 4.97 -3.94 9.68
CA LYS A 26 4.05 -5.01 9.27
C LYS A 26 2.94 -4.55 8.34
N ILE A 27 2.66 -3.25 8.25
CA ILE A 27 1.54 -2.71 7.50
C ILE A 27 2.03 -1.67 6.49
N GLY A 28 1.72 -1.89 5.21
CA GLY A 28 1.83 -0.87 4.16
C GLY A 28 0.46 -0.26 3.90
N ILE A 29 0.38 1.06 3.81
CA ILE A 29 -0.89 1.75 3.55
C ILE A 29 -0.79 2.50 2.22
N ILE A 30 -1.80 2.32 1.39
CA ILE A 30 -1.97 3.01 0.10
C ILE A 30 -3.28 3.79 0.20
N TYR A 31 -3.19 5.10 0.13
CA TYR A 31 -4.34 6.01 0.21
C TYR A 31 -4.87 6.35 -1.18
N GLN A 32 -6.12 6.78 -1.24
CA GLN A 32 -6.76 7.26 -2.45
C GLN A 32 -6.04 8.48 -3.03
N ASP A 33 -5.72 9.45 -2.18
CA ASP A 33 -5.04 10.71 -2.57
C ASP A 33 -3.52 10.61 -2.53
N ASN A 34 -2.97 9.39 -2.57
CA ASN A 34 -1.53 9.06 -2.55
C ASN A 34 -0.76 9.59 -1.33
N ASN A 35 -1.11 10.76 -0.78
CA ASN A 35 -0.46 11.42 0.37
C ASN A 35 1.07 11.48 0.23
N LEU A 36 1.56 11.83 -0.96
CA LEU A 36 2.98 12.06 -1.21
C LEU A 36 3.40 13.43 -0.66
N LEU A 37 4.65 13.52 -0.26
CA LEU A 37 5.28 14.78 0.11
C LEU A 37 5.64 15.53 -1.17
N ASN A 38 4.95 16.61 -1.47
CA ASN A 38 5.03 17.31 -2.77
C ASN A 38 6.40 17.95 -3.03
N ASP A 39 7.07 18.43 -1.97
CA ASP A 39 8.38 19.05 -2.03
C ASP A 39 9.54 18.04 -2.02
N PHE A 40 9.22 16.74 -2.01
CA PHE A 40 10.19 15.68 -1.99
C PHE A 40 10.18 14.92 -3.32
N THR A 41 11.35 14.47 -3.71
CA THR A 41 11.52 13.61 -4.90
C THR A 41 10.85 12.24 -4.71
N VAL A 42 10.66 11.54 -5.81
CA VAL A 42 10.15 10.15 -5.81
C VAL A 42 10.96 9.27 -4.87
N ILE A 43 12.29 9.32 -4.98
CA ILE A 43 13.16 8.48 -4.15
C ILE A 43 13.05 8.84 -2.67
N GLU A 44 12.94 10.14 -2.34
CA GLU A 44 12.77 10.60 -0.96
C GLU A 44 11.46 10.14 -0.36
N ASN A 45 10.35 10.26 -1.09
CA ASN A 45 9.06 9.74 -0.65
C ASN A 45 9.08 8.26 -0.29
N VAL A 46 9.95 7.47 -0.94
CA VAL A 46 10.06 6.03 -0.70
C VAL A 46 11.03 5.73 0.43
N TYR A 47 12.29 6.25 0.40
CA TYR A 47 13.27 5.86 1.41
C TYR A 47 12.97 6.43 2.80
N LEU A 48 12.31 7.59 2.91
CA LEU A 48 11.94 8.16 4.22
C LEU A 48 11.07 7.19 5.04
N ALA A 49 10.16 6.45 4.39
CA ALA A 49 9.39 5.42 5.07
C ALA A 49 10.27 4.25 5.57
N ARG A 50 11.40 3.97 4.91
CA ARG A 50 12.36 2.97 5.36
C ARG A 50 13.15 3.43 6.57
N LEU A 51 13.49 4.71 6.66
CA LEU A 51 14.25 5.26 7.79
C LEU A 51 13.54 5.12 9.14
N SER A 52 12.23 4.89 9.14
CA SER A 52 11.50 4.56 10.38
C SER A 52 11.93 3.25 11.04
N LEU A 53 12.61 2.37 10.30
CA LEU A 53 13.06 1.04 10.77
C LEU A 53 14.55 0.77 10.51
N GLU A 54 15.17 1.52 9.62
CA GLU A 54 16.57 1.31 9.19
C GLU A 54 17.35 2.60 9.38
N GLU A 55 18.35 2.58 10.23
CA GLU A 55 19.16 3.76 10.53
C GLU A 55 20.16 4.10 9.40
N ASN A 56 20.52 3.10 8.58
CA ASN A 56 21.43 3.30 7.46
C ASN A 56 20.73 3.93 6.25
N LYS A 57 20.90 5.23 6.05
CA LYS A 57 20.30 6.00 4.96
C LYS A 57 20.71 5.48 3.57
N GLU A 58 21.98 5.10 3.39
CA GLU A 58 22.48 4.62 2.09
C GLU A 58 21.80 3.32 1.69
N LYS A 59 21.62 2.41 2.64
CA LYS A 59 20.86 1.18 2.43
C LYS A 59 19.39 1.45 2.13
N ALA A 60 18.78 2.39 2.83
CA ALA A 60 17.38 2.78 2.57
C ALA A 60 17.22 3.34 1.14
N ILE A 61 18.14 4.18 0.68
CA ILE A 61 18.17 4.72 -0.69
C ILE A 61 18.34 3.58 -1.72
N LEU A 62 19.26 2.64 -1.48
CA LEU A 62 19.49 1.52 -2.38
C LEU A 62 18.23 0.64 -2.53
N ASP A 63 17.56 0.34 -1.43
CA ASP A 63 16.33 -0.45 -1.43
C ASP A 63 15.17 0.31 -2.12
N ALA A 64 15.09 1.63 -1.92
CA ALA A 64 14.11 2.48 -2.62
C ALA A 64 14.34 2.46 -4.14
N LYS A 65 15.59 2.61 -4.62
CA LYS A 65 15.93 2.53 -6.05
C LYS A 65 15.50 1.21 -6.68
N LYS A 66 15.72 0.08 -5.99
CA LYS A 66 15.27 -1.24 -6.46
C LYS A 66 13.74 -1.30 -6.65
N LEU A 67 12.98 -0.75 -5.70
CA LEU A 67 11.51 -0.74 -5.78
C LEU A 67 11.01 0.20 -6.87
N ILE A 68 11.56 1.41 -6.97
CA ILE A 68 11.25 2.39 -8.01
C ILE A 68 11.46 1.77 -9.40
N LYS A 69 12.59 1.11 -9.61
CA LYS A 69 12.88 0.38 -10.85
C LYS A 69 11.87 -0.72 -11.12
N LYS A 70 11.53 -1.53 -10.11
CA LYS A 70 10.56 -2.63 -10.23
C LYS A 70 9.15 -2.14 -10.60
N LEU A 71 8.82 -0.91 -10.23
CA LEU A 71 7.52 -0.28 -10.51
C LEU A 71 7.52 0.58 -11.79
N GLY A 72 8.61 0.53 -12.59
CA GLY A 72 8.70 1.22 -13.87
C GLY A 72 8.88 2.74 -13.75
N LEU A 73 9.53 3.21 -12.67
CA LEU A 73 9.75 4.63 -12.39
C LEU A 73 11.22 5.05 -12.41
N SER A 74 12.11 4.26 -13.04
CA SER A 74 13.58 4.53 -13.03
C SER A 74 13.94 5.92 -13.54
N ASN A 75 13.21 6.44 -14.52
CA ASN A 75 13.46 7.76 -15.11
C ASN A 75 12.79 8.90 -14.33
N ARG A 76 12.16 8.60 -13.19
CA ARG A 76 11.42 9.53 -12.35
C ARG A 76 11.99 9.67 -10.96
N GLU A 77 13.04 8.92 -10.60
CA GLU A 77 13.52 8.84 -9.21
C GLU A 77 13.88 10.20 -8.60
N ASN A 78 14.38 11.13 -9.41
CA ASN A 78 14.81 12.47 -8.97
C ASN A 78 13.75 13.57 -9.25
N HIS A 79 12.60 13.22 -9.84
CA HIS A 79 11.52 14.18 -10.05
C HIS A 79 10.79 14.47 -8.72
N LEU A 80 10.26 15.65 -8.57
CA LEU A 80 9.33 15.97 -7.49
C LEU A 80 8.04 15.19 -7.70
N SER A 81 7.38 14.80 -6.60
CA SER A 81 6.12 14.06 -6.71
C SER A 81 5.01 14.87 -7.39
N SER A 82 5.07 16.20 -7.31
CA SER A 82 4.16 17.14 -7.98
C SER A 82 4.29 17.15 -9.52
N GLU A 83 5.39 16.64 -10.07
CA GLU A 83 5.64 16.58 -11.52
C GLU A 83 5.12 15.30 -12.18
N LEU A 84 4.55 14.38 -11.37
CA LEU A 84 4.13 13.07 -11.83
C LEU A 84 2.68 13.05 -12.29
N SER A 85 2.40 12.17 -13.25
CA SER A 85 1.01 11.78 -13.56
C SER A 85 0.35 11.04 -12.39
N GLY A 86 -0.99 11.03 -12.32
CA GLY A 86 -1.72 10.33 -11.26
C GLY A 86 -1.34 8.85 -11.12
N GLY A 87 -1.15 8.16 -12.25
CA GLY A 87 -0.70 6.76 -12.24
C GLY A 87 0.74 6.58 -11.75
N GLU A 88 1.64 7.53 -12.04
CA GLU A 88 3.01 7.53 -11.49
C GLU A 88 2.99 7.81 -9.99
N MET A 89 2.23 8.81 -9.52
CA MET A 89 2.05 9.08 -8.09
C MET A 89 1.55 7.86 -7.33
N GLN A 90 0.57 7.14 -7.89
CA GLN A 90 0.05 5.92 -7.26
C GLN A 90 1.11 4.81 -7.19
N ARG A 91 1.95 4.65 -8.22
CA ARG A 91 3.08 3.71 -8.17
C ARG A 91 4.12 4.10 -7.13
N VAL A 92 4.38 5.40 -6.92
CA VAL A 92 5.25 5.87 -5.82
C VAL A 92 4.64 5.55 -4.46
N ALA A 93 3.33 5.79 -4.26
CA ALA A 93 2.63 5.42 -3.03
C ALA A 93 2.71 3.91 -2.75
N ILE A 94 2.60 3.08 -3.78
CA ILE A 94 2.81 1.63 -3.68
C ILE A 94 4.26 1.31 -3.28
N ALA A 95 5.26 1.96 -3.90
CA ALA A 95 6.67 1.78 -3.52
C ALA A 95 6.90 2.11 -2.05
N ARG A 96 6.38 3.26 -1.59
CA ARG A 96 6.44 3.69 -0.20
C ARG A 96 5.79 2.67 0.75
N ALA A 97 4.64 2.13 0.39
CA ALA A 97 3.97 1.12 1.20
C ALA A 97 4.76 -0.21 1.28
N LEU A 98 5.56 -0.53 0.25
CA LEU A 98 6.30 -1.79 0.13
C LEU A 98 7.71 -1.77 0.72
N ILE A 99 8.29 -0.60 0.97
CA ILE A 99 9.73 -0.47 1.27
C ILE A 99 10.16 -1.27 2.52
N ASN A 100 9.26 -1.40 3.48
CA ASN A 100 9.49 -2.18 4.70
C ASN A 100 9.07 -3.65 4.58
N SER A 101 8.76 -4.13 3.37
CA SER A 101 8.33 -5.51 3.10
C SER A 101 7.18 -5.97 4.00
N PRO A 102 6.07 -5.23 4.09
CA PRO A 102 4.98 -5.52 5.01
C PRO A 102 4.30 -6.85 4.72
N ASP A 103 3.77 -7.47 5.79
CA ASP A 103 2.94 -8.68 5.68
C ASP A 103 1.48 -8.34 5.31
N ILE A 104 1.06 -7.10 5.59
CA ILE A 104 -0.31 -6.62 5.30
C ILE A 104 -0.24 -5.34 4.47
N ILE A 105 -0.99 -5.28 3.39
CA ILE A 105 -1.22 -4.05 2.62
C ILE A 105 -2.69 -3.67 2.77
N LEU A 106 -2.91 -2.44 3.23
CA LEU A 106 -4.23 -1.80 3.27
C LEU A 106 -4.29 -0.77 2.17
N ALA A 107 -5.27 -0.84 1.28
CA ALA A 107 -5.43 0.10 0.19
C ALA A 107 -6.87 0.66 0.20
N ASP A 108 -6.98 1.97 0.31
CA ASP A 108 -8.25 2.67 0.27
C ASP A 108 -8.42 3.32 -1.10
N GLU A 109 -9.42 2.86 -1.86
CA GLU A 109 -9.70 3.26 -3.24
C GLU A 109 -8.43 3.44 -4.11
N PRO A 110 -7.54 2.43 -4.19
CA PRO A 110 -6.19 2.61 -4.77
C PRO A 110 -6.17 2.97 -6.25
N THR A 111 -7.33 3.07 -6.87
CA THR A 111 -7.50 3.42 -8.28
C THR A 111 -8.60 4.46 -8.51
N GLY A 112 -9.15 5.02 -7.43
CA GLY A 112 -10.35 5.87 -7.49
C GLY A 112 -10.14 7.19 -8.25
N SER A 113 -8.93 7.75 -8.23
CA SER A 113 -8.57 9.00 -8.91
C SER A 113 -8.00 8.80 -10.32
N LEU A 114 -7.93 7.55 -10.82
CA LEU A 114 -7.28 7.21 -12.08
C LEU A 114 -8.29 6.94 -13.20
N ASP A 115 -7.92 7.27 -14.44
CA ASP A 115 -8.63 6.74 -15.59
C ASP A 115 -8.53 5.22 -15.69
N MET A 116 -9.43 4.59 -16.43
CA MET A 116 -9.56 3.13 -16.47
C MET A 116 -8.29 2.40 -16.95
N LYS A 117 -7.49 3.01 -17.83
CA LYS A 117 -6.25 2.41 -18.33
C LYS A 117 -5.20 2.35 -17.21
N ASN A 118 -4.92 3.50 -16.60
CA ASN A 118 -3.98 3.60 -15.48
C ASN A 118 -4.45 2.79 -14.27
N ALA A 119 -5.76 2.80 -13.97
CA ALA A 119 -6.36 2.00 -12.91
C ALA A 119 -6.09 0.50 -13.08
N LYS A 120 -6.26 -0.05 -14.29
CA LYS A 120 -5.95 -1.45 -14.60
C LYS A 120 -4.47 -1.77 -14.43
N GLU A 121 -3.57 -0.88 -14.82
CA GLU A 121 -2.12 -1.07 -14.66
C GLU A 121 -1.73 -1.10 -13.18
N VAL A 122 -2.19 -0.14 -12.41
CA VAL A 122 -1.96 -0.08 -10.95
C VAL A 122 -2.54 -1.32 -10.25
N PHE A 123 -3.75 -1.71 -10.61
CA PHE A 123 -4.37 -2.89 -10.00
C PHE A 123 -3.62 -4.19 -10.34
N LYS A 124 -3.11 -4.34 -11.58
CA LYS A 124 -2.22 -5.46 -11.94
C LYS A 124 -0.97 -5.52 -11.07
N ILE A 125 -0.41 -4.36 -10.71
CA ILE A 125 0.74 -4.30 -9.79
C ILE A 125 0.31 -4.85 -8.42
N LEU A 126 -0.82 -4.41 -7.86
CA LEU A 126 -1.33 -4.89 -6.58
C LEU A 126 -1.55 -6.41 -6.59
N LEU A 127 -2.15 -6.95 -7.63
CA LEU A 127 -2.35 -8.41 -7.76
C LEU A 127 -1.03 -9.18 -7.80
N LYS A 128 0.02 -8.65 -8.47
CA LYS A 128 1.35 -9.27 -8.51
C LYS A 128 2.08 -9.24 -7.16
N LEU A 129 1.65 -8.38 -6.23
CA LEU A 129 2.21 -8.33 -4.87
C LEU A 129 1.70 -9.44 -3.97
N LYS A 130 0.61 -10.12 -4.38
CA LYS A 130 0.05 -11.26 -3.65
C LYS A 130 1.08 -12.39 -3.59
N ASN A 131 1.28 -12.94 -2.41
CA ASN A 131 2.06 -14.15 -2.17
C ASN A 131 1.53 -14.86 -0.91
N LYS A 132 2.07 -16.03 -0.59
CA LYS A 132 1.61 -16.86 0.55
C LYS A 132 1.74 -16.16 1.91
N ASN A 133 2.62 -15.16 2.01
CA ASN A 133 2.95 -14.48 3.26
C ASN A 133 2.43 -13.04 3.32
N ARG A 134 1.62 -12.61 2.34
CA ARG A 134 1.12 -11.23 2.30
C ARG A 134 -0.37 -11.19 2.09
N LEU A 135 -1.06 -10.55 3.02
CA LEU A 135 -2.47 -10.21 2.92
C LEU A 135 -2.62 -8.83 2.27
N ILE A 136 -3.48 -8.73 1.26
CA ILE A 136 -3.85 -7.44 0.65
C ILE A 136 -5.33 -7.23 0.89
N ILE A 137 -5.67 -6.15 1.59
CA ILE A 137 -7.03 -5.71 1.83
C ILE A 137 -7.22 -4.39 1.11
N PHE A 138 -8.20 -4.29 0.23
CA PHE A 138 -8.54 -3.03 -0.40
C PHE A 138 -10.03 -2.73 -0.28
N ALA A 139 -10.35 -1.47 0.01
CA ALA A 139 -11.69 -0.95 -0.06
C ALA A 139 -11.91 -0.34 -1.45
N THR A 140 -13.02 -0.64 -2.09
CA THR A 140 -13.39 -0.02 -3.37
C THR A 140 -14.89 -0.08 -3.62
N HIS A 141 -15.42 0.96 -4.25
CA HIS A 141 -16.78 0.97 -4.80
C HIS A 141 -16.81 0.44 -6.25
N ASN A 142 -15.66 0.24 -6.88
CA ASN A 142 -15.56 -0.26 -8.24
C ASN A 142 -15.75 -1.78 -8.29
N ARG A 143 -16.91 -2.22 -8.78
CA ARG A 143 -17.28 -3.64 -8.87
C ARG A 143 -16.32 -4.47 -9.73
N PHE A 144 -15.73 -3.88 -10.77
CA PHE A 144 -14.76 -4.57 -11.62
C PHE A 144 -13.55 -5.04 -10.81
N PHE A 145 -12.94 -4.14 -10.02
CA PHE A 145 -11.80 -4.48 -9.17
C PHE A 145 -12.20 -5.35 -7.98
N ALA A 146 -13.36 -5.10 -7.35
CA ALA A 146 -13.86 -5.92 -6.25
C ALA A 146 -14.04 -7.38 -6.64
N ASN A 147 -14.43 -7.66 -7.89
CA ASN A 147 -14.61 -9.03 -8.39
C ASN A 147 -13.29 -9.78 -8.69
N MET A 148 -12.14 -9.09 -8.64
CA MET A 148 -10.82 -9.70 -8.82
C MET A 148 -10.20 -10.16 -7.49
N ALA A 149 -10.85 -9.90 -6.35
CA ALA A 149 -10.40 -10.34 -5.04
C ALA A 149 -10.72 -11.82 -4.79
N ASP A 150 -9.90 -12.50 -3.97
CA ASP A 150 -10.15 -13.89 -3.54
C ASP A 150 -11.31 -13.97 -2.55
N CYS A 151 -11.52 -12.93 -1.76
CA CYS A 151 -12.63 -12.81 -0.81
C CYS A 151 -13.23 -11.41 -0.91
N LYS A 152 -14.55 -11.32 -0.80
CA LYS A 152 -15.28 -10.06 -0.89
C LYS A 152 -16.22 -9.92 0.29
N ILE A 153 -16.14 -8.77 0.95
CA ILE A 153 -17.02 -8.37 2.05
C ILE A 153 -17.78 -7.13 1.60
N GLU A 154 -19.09 -7.18 1.61
CA GLU A 154 -19.93 -6.04 1.29
C GLU A 154 -20.46 -5.40 2.57
N LEU A 155 -20.21 -4.09 2.71
CA LEU A 155 -20.65 -3.29 3.85
C LEU A 155 -21.78 -2.35 3.43
N ILE A 156 -22.88 -2.35 4.19
CA ILE A 156 -24.00 -1.42 4.00
C ILE A 156 -24.39 -0.87 5.37
N SER A 157 -24.42 0.46 5.48
CA SER A 157 -24.76 1.17 6.73
C SER A 157 -23.98 0.63 7.94
N GLY A 158 -22.66 0.40 7.77
CA GLY A 158 -21.79 -0.06 8.84
C GLY A 158 -21.94 -1.55 9.22
N LYS A 159 -22.78 -2.30 8.50
CA LYS A 159 -23.00 -3.73 8.76
C LYS A 159 -22.52 -4.60 7.58
N ILE A 160 -22.00 -5.77 7.88
CA ILE A 160 -21.67 -6.77 6.86
C ILE A 160 -22.97 -7.31 6.29
N ARG A 161 -23.20 -7.07 4.99
CA ARG A 161 -24.37 -7.60 4.27
C ARG A 161 -24.08 -8.96 3.67
N LYS A 162 -22.88 -9.13 3.07
CA LYS A 162 -22.50 -10.34 2.36
C LYS A 162 -20.99 -10.56 2.44
N SER A 163 -20.61 -11.80 2.66
CA SER A 163 -19.22 -12.24 2.50
C SER A 163 -19.21 -13.41 1.52
N THR A 164 -18.36 -13.32 0.49
CA THR A 164 -18.17 -14.40 -0.50
C THR A 164 -16.70 -14.72 -0.60
N ASN A 165 -16.36 -15.98 -0.39
CA ASN A 165 -15.04 -16.50 -0.70
C ASN A 165 -15.02 -16.91 -2.17
N ALA A 166 -14.09 -16.39 -2.95
CA ALA A 166 -13.78 -16.98 -4.23
C ALA A 166 -13.23 -18.39 -3.96
N ARG A 167 -13.78 -19.41 -4.63
CA ARG A 167 -13.18 -20.75 -4.58
C ARG A 167 -11.74 -20.62 -5.05
N ILE A 168 -10.80 -20.92 -4.16
CA ILE A 168 -9.39 -21.03 -4.52
C ILE A 168 -9.32 -22.14 -5.56
N ARG A 169 -9.06 -21.77 -6.81
CA ARG A 169 -8.74 -22.71 -7.89
C ARG A 169 -7.24 -22.93 -7.92
#